data_7d99bf52af2d7857b2e3cced10e16ffc
#
_entry.id   7d99bf52af2d7857b2e3cced10e16ffc
#
_cell.length_a   1.000
_cell.length_b   1.000
_cell.length_c   1.000
_cell.angle_alpha   90.00
_cell.angle_beta   90.00
_cell.angle_gamma   90.00
#
_symmetry.space_group_name_H-M   'P 1'
#
loop_
_entity.id
_entity.type
_entity.pdbx_description
1 polymer ?
#
loop_
_entity_poly.entity_id
_entity_poly.type
_entity_poly.pdbx_seq_one_letter_code
_entity_poly.pdbx_strand_id
1 'polypeptide(L)'
;MNPVLTIDPEFEAKCPPLTEDELSQLEENILEEGLVLMPLIVWNDTIVDGHNRYRIAQAHPGIGFRTHEKQFNNRYEALSWICKNQLGRRNLTPQQKKYLIGQRYKAEKQIHGGDRKSEQAKSSSQNGNLISPLKTCDRIAEETNTSKNYVIRAEHFSD
;
A
#
# COMPACT_ATOMS: atom_id res chain seq x y z
N MET A 1 24.03 10.40 -9.58
CA MET A 1 24.06 9.05 -9.00
C MET A 1 22.75 8.77 -8.33
N ASN A 2 22.19 7.61 -8.58
CA ASN A 2 20.91 7.27 -7.98
C ASN A 2 21.07 6.90 -6.51
N PRO A 3 20.14 7.29 -5.66
CA PRO A 3 20.21 6.91 -4.26
C PRO A 3 19.99 5.41 -4.08
N VAL A 4 20.56 4.87 -3.03
CA VAL A 4 20.35 3.46 -2.70
C VAL A 4 19.14 3.41 -1.76
N LEU A 5 18.13 2.65 -2.18
CA LEU A 5 16.89 2.55 -1.42
C LEU A 5 16.71 1.15 -0.85
N THR A 6 15.92 1.06 0.20
CA THR A 6 15.64 -0.23 0.82
C THR A 6 14.33 -0.78 0.25
N ILE A 7 14.28 -2.07 0.01
CA ILE A 7 13.06 -2.75 -0.37
C ILE A 7 12.57 -3.51 0.85
N ASP A 8 11.39 -3.14 1.33
CA ASP A 8 10.77 -3.82 2.45
C ASP A 8 9.88 -4.94 1.90
N PRO A 9 10.14 -6.19 2.24
CA PRO A 9 9.37 -7.30 1.67
C PRO A 9 7.87 -7.21 1.94
N GLU A 10 7.49 -6.70 3.09
CA GLU A 10 6.07 -6.56 3.41
C GLU A 10 5.42 -5.49 2.53
N PHE A 11 6.11 -4.38 2.31
CA PHE A 11 5.58 -3.33 1.44
C PHE A 11 5.48 -3.84 0.00
N GLU A 12 6.51 -4.53 -0.46
CA GLU A 12 6.49 -5.06 -1.81
C GLU A 12 5.39 -6.09 -2.00
N ALA A 13 5.13 -6.89 -0.99
CA ALA A 13 4.09 -7.92 -1.07
C ALA A 13 2.69 -7.34 -1.27
N LYS A 14 2.47 -6.07 -0.90
CA LYS A 14 1.18 -5.43 -1.12
C LYS A 14 1.04 -4.88 -2.53
N CYS A 15 2.10 -4.93 -3.32
CA CYS A 15 2.05 -4.45 -4.70
C CYS A 15 1.90 -5.65 -5.61
N PRO A 16 0.77 -5.80 -6.30
CA PRO A 16 0.58 -6.97 -7.18
C PRO A 16 1.67 -7.03 -8.24
N PRO A 17 2.21 -8.21 -8.51
CA PRO A 17 3.30 -8.33 -9.47
C PRO A 17 2.80 -8.04 -10.88
N LEU A 18 3.68 -7.53 -11.71
CA LEU A 18 3.38 -7.32 -13.12
C LEU A 18 3.55 -8.66 -13.85
N THR A 19 2.80 -8.84 -14.92
CA THR A 19 3.02 -9.98 -15.78
C THR A 19 4.34 -9.75 -16.53
N GLU A 20 4.86 -10.81 -17.15
CA GLU A 20 6.09 -10.67 -17.90
C GLU A 20 5.94 -9.65 -19.02
N ASP A 21 4.80 -9.63 -19.68
CA ASP A 21 4.57 -8.68 -20.77
C ASP A 21 4.53 -7.25 -20.23
N GLU A 22 3.85 -7.04 -19.11
CA GLU A 22 3.79 -5.71 -18.50
C GLU A 22 5.16 -5.25 -18.05
N LEU A 23 5.96 -6.15 -17.48
CA LEU A 23 7.28 -5.81 -17.00
C LEU A 23 8.21 -5.49 -18.17
N SER A 24 8.14 -6.28 -19.25
CA SER A 24 8.93 -6.03 -20.45
C SER A 24 8.57 -4.69 -21.08
N GLN A 25 7.28 -4.39 -21.12
CA GLN A 25 6.84 -3.11 -21.68
C GLN A 25 7.31 -1.93 -20.83
N LEU A 26 7.25 -2.08 -19.51
CA LEU A 26 7.72 -1.05 -18.60
C LEU A 26 9.23 -0.81 -18.81
N GLU A 27 10.00 -1.89 -18.87
CA GLU A 27 11.44 -1.78 -19.07
C GLU A 27 11.75 -1.11 -20.41
N GLU A 28 11.08 -1.53 -21.47
CA GLU A 28 11.29 -0.95 -22.78
C GLU A 28 10.98 0.54 -22.78
N ASN A 29 9.89 0.94 -22.16
CA ASN A 29 9.53 2.34 -22.09
C ASN A 29 10.57 3.15 -21.32
N ILE A 30 11.07 2.62 -20.22
CA ILE A 30 12.09 3.30 -19.43
C ILE A 30 13.40 3.44 -20.22
N LEU A 31 13.79 2.39 -20.92
CA LEU A 31 15.02 2.44 -21.72
C LEU A 31 14.87 3.42 -22.88
N GLU A 32 13.69 3.49 -23.48
CA GLU A 32 13.46 4.40 -24.57
C GLU A 32 13.52 5.85 -24.11
N GLU A 33 12.98 6.15 -22.92
CA GLU A 33 13.04 7.50 -22.37
C GLU A 33 14.41 7.84 -21.81
N GLY A 34 15.18 6.85 -21.43
CA GLY A 34 16.50 7.04 -20.84
C GLY A 34 16.44 7.40 -19.36
N LEU A 35 15.27 7.40 -18.76
CA LEU A 35 15.10 7.67 -17.34
C LEU A 35 13.73 7.21 -16.90
N VAL A 36 13.55 7.09 -15.59
CA VAL A 36 12.26 6.74 -15.00
C VAL A 36 11.49 8.05 -14.84
N LEU A 37 10.42 8.22 -15.60
CA LEU A 37 9.66 9.47 -15.59
C LEU A 37 8.88 9.69 -14.31
N MET A 38 8.24 8.65 -13.81
CA MET A 38 7.43 8.77 -12.58
C MET A 38 8.31 8.63 -11.36
N PRO A 39 8.26 9.55 -10.40
CA PRO A 39 9.09 9.43 -9.22
C PRO A 39 8.71 8.20 -8.39
N LEU A 40 9.68 7.63 -7.72
CA LEU A 40 9.43 6.56 -6.76
C LEU A 40 8.95 7.20 -5.47
N ILE A 41 7.98 6.59 -4.81
CA ILE A 41 7.50 7.10 -3.53
C ILE A 41 8.28 6.38 -2.45
N VAL A 42 8.90 7.14 -1.55
CA VAL A 42 9.74 6.57 -0.50
C VAL A 42 9.37 7.12 0.86
N TRP A 43 9.68 6.35 1.89
CA TRP A 43 9.50 6.73 3.28
C TRP A 43 10.74 6.25 4.03
N ASN A 44 11.51 7.17 4.58
CA ASN A 44 12.76 6.86 5.27
C ASN A 44 13.66 5.96 4.41
N ASP A 45 13.86 6.38 3.18
CA ASP A 45 14.69 5.66 2.19
C ASP A 45 14.19 4.25 1.87
N THR A 46 12.97 3.92 2.24
CA THR A 46 12.36 2.65 1.91
C THR A 46 11.32 2.87 0.82
N ILE A 47 11.31 2.01 -0.18
CA ILE A 47 10.38 2.17 -1.29
C ILE A 47 8.97 1.82 -0.85
N VAL A 48 8.04 2.73 -1.08
CA VAL A 48 6.63 2.53 -0.83
C VAL A 48 5.92 2.20 -2.14
N ASP A 49 6.29 2.87 -3.22
CA ASP A 49 5.73 2.59 -4.54
C ASP A 49 6.82 2.73 -5.59
N GLY A 50 6.87 1.84 -6.54
CA GLY A 50 7.84 1.88 -7.62
C GLY A 50 8.90 0.81 -7.56
N HIS A 51 8.66 -0.30 -6.89
CA HIS A 51 9.62 -1.40 -6.74
C HIS A 51 10.16 -1.89 -8.10
N ASN A 52 9.27 -2.08 -9.07
CA ASN A 52 9.69 -2.55 -10.39
C ASN A 52 10.55 -1.51 -11.11
N ARG A 53 10.18 -0.26 -11.00
CA ARG A 53 10.95 0.83 -11.62
C ARG A 53 12.34 0.94 -11.01
N TYR A 54 12.43 0.75 -9.70
CA TYR A 54 13.72 0.77 -9.02
C TYR A 54 14.62 -0.38 -9.51
N ARG A 55 14.06 -1.58 -9.62
CA ARG A 55 14.83 -2.74 -10.08
C ARG A 55 15.31 -2.57 -11.51
N ILE A 56 14.49 -1.98 -12.37
CA ILE A 56 14.88 -1.69 -13.75
C ILE A 56 16.04 -0.69 -13.75
N ALA A 57 15.94 0.35 -12.95
CA ALA A 57 17.00 1.35 -12.88
C ALA A 57 18.31 0.75 -12.34
N GLN A 58 18.20 -0.19 -11.40
CA GLN A 58 19.41 -0.85 -10.90
C GLN A 58 20.04 -1.75 -11.96
N ALA A 59 19.24 -2.39 -12.79
CA ALA A 59 19.77 -3.28 -13.82
C ALA A 59 20.41 -2.51 -14.98
N HIS A 60 20.08 -1.23 -15.10
CA HIS A 60 20.60 -0.39 -16.19
C HIS A 60 21.25 0.86 -15.62
N PRO A 61 22.54 0.82 -15.29
CA PRO A 61 23.19 1.91 -14.55
C PRO A 61 23.05 3.31 -15.12
N GLY A 62 22.82 3.45 -16.39
CA GLY A 62 22.63 4.78 -16.98
C GLY A 62 21.26 5.39 -16.77
N ILE A 63 20.33 4.62 -16.17
CA ILE A 63 18.97 5.09 -16.02
C ILE A 63 18.81 5.77 -14.67
N GLY A 64 18.40 7.03 -14.67
CA GLY A 64 18.17 7.79 -13.44
C GLY A 64 16.73 7.74 -13.02
N PHE A 65 16.48 8.04 -11.76
CA PHE A 65 15.13 8.15 -11.23
C PHE A 65 15.10 9.24 -10.16
N ARG A 66 13.89 9.73 -9.91
CA ARG A 66 13.67 10.71 -8.85
C ARG A 66 12.85 10.05 -7.74
N THR A 67 12.91 10.61 -6.55
CA THR A 67 12.13 10.11 -5.43
C THR A 67 11.24 11.22 -4.89
N HIS A 68 10.12 10.82 -4.33
CA HIS A 68 9.22 11.73 -3.63
C HIS A 68 9.04 11.17 -2.23
N GLU A 69 9.47 11.93 -1.25
CA GLU A 69 9.37 11.50 0.14
C GLU A 69 7.95 11.70 0.65
N LYS A 70 7.38 10.69 1.24
CA LYS A 70 6.06 10.78 1.86
C LYS A 70 6.21 10.39 3.31
N GLN A 71 5.54 11.09 4.20
CA GLN A 71 5.67 10.85 5.63
C GLN A 71 4.50 10.05 6.16
N PHE A 72 4.80 9.07 7.02
CA PHE A 72 3.78 8.30 7.72
C PHE A 72 4.16 8.27 9.19
N ASN A 73 3.17 8.15 10.07
CA ASN A 73 3.43 8.09 11.49
C ASN A 73 3.94 6.73 11.92
N ASN A 74 3.57 5.70 11.20
CA ASN A 74 4.02 4.35 11.53
C ASN A 74 3.88 3.46 10.31
N ARG A 75 4.34 2.23 10.45
CA ARG A 75 4.34 1.26 9.39
C ARG A 75 2.95 0.92 8.89
N TYR A 76 1.97 0.90 9.79
CA TYR A 76 0.60 0.53 9.40
C TYR A 76 -0.04 1.60 8.53
N GLU A 77 0.28 2.86 8.74
CA GLU A 77 -0.19 3.93 7.85
C GLU A 77 0.40 3.77 6.46
N ALA A 78 1.67 3.41 6.38
CA ALA A 78 2.31 3.15 5.09
C ALA A 78 1.65 1.97 4.38
N LEU A 79 1.39 0.89 5.10
CA LEU A 79 0.74 -0.29 4.52
C LEU A 79 -0.67 0.03 4.03
N SER A 80 -1.44 0.78 4.81
CA SER A 80 -2.78 1.19 4.40
C SER A 80 -2.72 2.04 3.13
N TRP A 81 -1.78 2.98 3.08
CA TRP A 81 -1.61 3.84 1.91
C TRP A 81 -1.26 3.03 0.66
N ILE A 82 -0.33 2.05 0.82
CA ILE A 82 0.07 1.20 -0.31
C ILE A 82 -1.13 0.44 -0.85
N CYS A 83 -1.91 -0.19 0.04
CA CYS A 83 -3.08 -0.95 -0.38
C CYS A 83 -4.10 -0.06 -1.08
N LYS A 84 -4.36 1.13 -0.53
CA LYS A 84 -5.30 2.06 -1.12
C LYS A 84 -4.82 2.51 -2.50
N ASN A 85 -3.52 2.80 -2.62
CA ASN A 85 -2.93 3.23 -3.88
C ASN A 85 -3.03 2.13 -4.94
N GLN A 86 -2.74 0.88 -4.55
CA GLN A 86 -2.83 -0.24 -5.48
C GLN A 86 -4.26 -0.54 -5.89
N LEU A 87 -5.23 -0.31 -4.99
CA LEU A 87 -6.63 -0.52 -5.32
C LEU A 87 -7.12 0.41 -6.43
N GLY A 88 -6.39 1.49 -6.70
CA GLY A 88 -6.72 2.38 -7.80
C GLY A 88 -6.28 1.87 -9.16
N ARG A 89 -5.57 0.75 -9.23
CA ARG A 89 -5.09 0.24 -10.51
C ARG A 89 -6.22 -0.45 -11.28
N ARG A 90 -6.13 -0.38 -12.59
CA ARG A 90 -7.20 -0.94 -13.42
C ARG A 90 -7.11 -2.44 -13.67
N ASN A 91 -5.90 -2.99 -13.57
CA ASN A 91 -5.68 -4.39 -13.96
C ASN A 91 -5.64 -5.37 -12.80
N LEU A 92 -6.37 -5.10 -11.74
CA LEU A 92 -6.38 -6.01 -10.61
C LEU A 92 -7.34 -7.16 -10.87
N THR A 93 -6.91 -8.37 -10.55
CA THR A 93 -7.83 -9.51 -10.57
C THR A 93 -8.74 -9.42 -9.36
N PRO A 94 -9.88 -10.10 -9.35
CA PRO A 94 -10.75 -10.12 -8.18
C PRO A 94 -10.05 -10.60 -6.91
N GLN A 95 -9.14 -11.58 -7.03
CA GLN A 95 -8.39 -12.06 -5.89
C GLN A 95 -7.41 -11.02 -5.39
N GLN A 96 -6.73 -10.32 -6.28
CA GLN A 96 -5.80 -9.27 -5.91
C GLN A 96 -6.54 -8.14 -5.20
N LYS A 97 -7.70 -7.77 -5.72
CA LYS A 97 -8.51 -6.73 -5.11
C LYS A 97 -8.95 -7.14 -3.70
N LYS A 98 -9.41 -8.37 -3.56
CA LYS A 98 -9.85 -8.88 -2.27
C LYS A 98 -8.70 -8.91 -1.27
N TYR A 99 -7.53 -9.36 -1.70
CA TYR A 99 -6.34 -9.38 -0.86
C TYR A 99 -6.00 -7.97 -0.37
N LEU A 100 -6.00 -7.00 -1.27
CA LEU A 100 -5.65 -5.62 -0.91
C LEU A 100 -6.67 -5.00 0.04
N ILE A 101 -7.95 -5.26 -0.17
CA ILE A 101 -8.99 -4.78 0.73
C ILE A 101 -8.79 -5.37 2.13
N GLY A 102 -8.50 -6.67 2.20
CA GLY A 102 -8.27 -7.34 3.48
C GLY A 102 -7.04 -6.81 4.19
N GLN A 103 -5.95 -6.63 3.46
CA GLN A 103 -4.73 -6.12 4.04
C GLN A 103 -4.88 -4.67 4.49
N ARG A 104 -5.62 -3.87 3.73
CA ARG A 104 -5.92 -2.50 4.11
C ARG A 104 -6.71 -2.46 5.41
N TYR A 105 -7.73 -3.29 5.53
CA TYR A 105 -8.53 -3.35 6.74
C TYR A 105 -7.68 -3.77 7.93
N LYS A 106 -6.83 -4.77 7.73
CA LYS A 106 -5.94 -5.24 8.78
C LYS A 106 -5.00 -4.12 9.24
N ALA A 107 -4.41 -3.39 8.33
CA ALA A 107 -3.51 -2.29 8.66
C ALA A 107 -4.25 -1.17 9.39
N GLU A 108 -5.43 -0.82 8.91
CA GLU A 108 -6.19 0.27 9.54
C GLU A 108 -6.68 -0.09 10.93
N LYS A 109 -6.96 -1.36 11.17
CA LYS A 109 -7.30 -1.79 12.52
C LYS A 109 -6.12 -1.59 13.46
N GLN A 110 -4.90 -1.81 12.98
CA GLN A 110 -3.72 -1.59 13.82
C GLN A 110 -3.51 -0.11 14.11
N ILE A 111 -3.78 0.76 13.15
CA ILE A 111 -3.67 2.19 13.35
C ILE A 111 -4.64 2.63 14.45
N HIS A 112 -5.87 2.18 14.36
CA HIS A 112 -6.89 2.63 15.30
C HIS A 112 -6.97 1.77 16.56
N GLY A 113 -6.42 0.59 16.54
CA GLY A 113 -6.44 -0.29 17.68
C GLY A 113 -5.17 -0.35 18.47
N GLY A 114 -4.14 0.36 18.02
CA GLY A 114 -2.85 0.26 18.68
C GLY A 114 -2.87 0.66 20.14
N ASP A 115 -3.77 1.58 20.51
CA ASP A 115 -3.82 2.02 21.85
C ASP A 115 -5.01 1.40 22.56
N ARG A 116 -5.51 0.34 22.04
CA ARG A 116 -6.73 -0.21 22.62
C ARG A 116 -6.63 -0.47 24.10
N LYS A 117 -5.47 -0.92 24.55
CA LYS A 117 -5.34 -1.21 25.97
C LYS A 117 -5.42 0.05 26.80
N SER A 118 -4.78 1.09 26.40
CA SER A 118 -4.83 2.30 27.18
C SER A 118 -6.19 2.95 27.06
N GLU A 119 -6.83 2.74 25.94
CA GLU A 119 -8.12 3.36 25.79
C GLU A 119 -9.20 2.64 26.55
N GLN A 120 -9.04 1.38 26.79
CA GLN A 120 -10.04 0.68 27.52
C GLN A 120 -10.19 1.30 28.89
N ALA A 121 -9.14 1.84 29.41
CA ALA A 121 -9.23 2.45 30.71
C ALA A 121 -10.07 3.71 30.66
N LYS A 122 -10.19 4.28 29.51
CA LYS A 122 -10.94 5.50 29.45
C LYS A 122 -12.25 5.30 28.80
N SER A 123 -12.52 4.13 28.50
CA SER A 123 -13.62 3.92 27.66
C SER A 123 -14.90 4.37 28.24
N SER A 124 -14.91 4.61 29.45
CA SER A 124 -16.20 4.97 29.93
C SER A 124 -16.64 6.25 29.31
N SER A 125 -15.86 6.88 28.75
CA SER A 125 -16.25 8.15 28.28
C SER A 125 -17.16 7.96 27.24
N GLN A 126 -18.19 8.00 27.42
CA GLN A 126 -19.02 7.82 26.48
C GLN A 126 -19.11 8.46 25.28
N ASN A 127 -18.78 9.24 25.06
CA ASN A 127 -18.78 9.88 23.83
C ASN A 127 -18.43 9.05 22.83
N GLY A 128 -18.52 8.01 23.01
CA GLY A 128 -18.10 7.25 22.05
C GLY A 128 -18.42 7.41 20.71
N ASN A 129 -18.91 8.10 20.41
CA ASN A 129 -19.23 8.27 19.09
C ASN A 129 -18.17 8.10 18.22
N LEU A 130 -17.41 7.91 18.47
CA LEU A 130 -16.48 8.06 17.67
C LEU A 130 -16.13 7.07 16.88
N ILE A 131 -15.22 6.71 16.74
CA ILE A 131 -14.58 5.98 15.82
C ILE A 131 -14.56 4.64 16.24
N SER A 132 -15.42 3.87 16.01
CA SER A 132 -15.36 2.49 16.38
C SER A 132 -14.75 1.70 15.22
N PRO A 133 -14.20 0.54 15.49
CA PRO A 133 -13.65 -0.34 14.45
C PRO A 133 -14.69 -0.68 13.38
N LEU A 134 -15.96 -0.66 13.76
CA LEU A 134 -16.97 -0.92 12.78
C LEU A 134 -16.98 0.12 11.70
N LYS A 135 -16.65 1.33 12.05
CA LYS A 135 -16.65 2.38 11.05
C LYS A 135 -15.51 2.23 10.07
N THR A 136 -14.44 1.58 10.47
CA THR A 136 -13.34 1.35 9.53
C THR A 136 -13.78 0.42 8.41
N CYS A 137 -14.41 -0.69 8.72
CA CYS A 137 -14.82 -1.59 7.64
C CYS A 137 -15.98 -1.00 6.84
N ASP A 138 -16.86 -0.23 7.45
CA ASP A 138 -17.92 0.44 6.69
C ASP A 138 -17.34 1.46 5.72
N ARG A 139 -16.36 2.24 6.16
CA ARG A 139 -15.73 3.22 5.32
C ARG A 139 -15.00 2.57 4.14
N ILE A 140 -14.26 1.51 4.41
CA ILE A 140 -13.56 0.79 3.35
C ILE A 140 -14.55 0.18 2.37
N ALA A 141 -15.64 -0.37 2.87
CA ALA A 141 -16.68 -0.94 2.01
C ALA A 141 -17.25 0.11 1.08
N GLU A 142 -17.51 1.30 1.61
CA GLU A 142 -18.05 2.36 0.80
C GLU A 142 -17.04 2.84 -0.23
N GLU A 143 -15.79 3.02 0.15
CA GLU A 143 -14.76 3.46 -0.77
C GLU A 143 -14.45 2.45 -1.86
N THR A 144 -14.60 1.16 -1.57
CA THR A 144 -14.30 0.11 -2.55
C THR A 144 -15.56 -0.42 -3.23
N ASN A 145 -16.73 0.18 -2.89
CA ASN A 145 -17.99 -0.25 -3.49
C ASN A 145 -18.27 -1.72 -3.20
N THR A 146 -18.07 -2.13 -1.99
CA THR A 146 -18.33 -3.50 -1.54
C THR A 146 -19.16 -3.43 -0.26
N SER A 147 -19.46 -4.58 0.32
CA SER A 147 -20.21 -4.61 1.58
C SER A 147 -19.28 -4.75 2.76
N LYS A 148 -19.76 -4.41 3.93
CA LYS A 148 -19.03 -4.57 5.17
C LYS A 148 -18.60 -6.04 5.34
N ASN A 149 -19.51 -6.95 5.06
CA ASN A 149 -19.18 -8.38 5.20
C ASN A 149 -18.10 -8.81 4.23
N TYR A 150 -18.06 -8.21 3.06
CA TYR A 150 -17.01 -8.50 2.10
C TYR A 150 -15.65 -8.06 2.66
N VAL A 151 -15.57 -6.89 3.27
CA VAL A 151 -14.33 -6.39 3.84
C VAL A 151 -13.83 -7.33 4.96
N ILE A 152 -14.73 -7.78 5.81
CA ILE A 152 -14.38 -8.69 6.90
C ILE A 152 -13.89 -10.03 6.34
N ARG A 153 -14.57 -10.56 5.33
CA ARG A 153 -14.12 -11.80 4.72
C ARG A 153 -12.81 -11.63 4.00
N ALA A 154 -12.58 -10.46 3.42
CA ALA A 154 -11.34 -10.19 2.71
C ALA A 154 -10.14 -10.23 3.67
N GLU A 155 -10.33 -9.79 4.90
CA GLU A 155 -9.27 -9.86 5.89
C GLU A 155 -8.84 -11.30 6.11
N HIS A 156 -9.79 -12.20 6.29
CA HIS A 156 -9.46 -13.62 6.49
C HIS A 156 -8.85 -14.25 5.23
N PHE A 157 -9.32 -13.85 4.08
CA PHE A 157 -8.76 -14.35 2.83
C PHE A 157 -7.31 -13.91 2.65
N SER A 158 -6.97 -12.72 3.13
CA SER A 158 -5.64 -12.16 2.90
C SER A 158 -4.60 -12.64 3.91
N ASP A 159 -4.98 -13.41 4.88
CA ASP A 159 -4.03 -13.92 5.88
C ASP A 159 -3.11 -15.02 5.35
#